data_1bf046e8d67b47cc727cfed698615bae
#
_entry.id   1bf046e8d67b47cc727cfed698615bae
#
_cell.length_a   1.000
_cell.length_b   1.000
_cell.length_c   1.000
_cell.angle_alpha   90.00
_cell.angle_beta   90.00
_cell.angle_gamma   90.00
#
_symmetry.space_group_name_H-M   'P 1'
#
loop_
_entity.id
_entity.type
_entity.pdbx_description
1 polymer ?
#
loop_
_entity_poly.entity_id
_entity_poly.type
_entity_poly.pdbx_seq_one_letter_code
_entity_poly.pdbx_strand_id
1 'polypeptide(L)'
;YEKRLSDTINMVIEKLNVKRIISFKSNKELHHLKVDNILYVLRDNSTEKTKIVTNDNEYFVRDSLLNIVKKLDSRFYQTHRACYVNLDKIKTVDFKNNTIYFINDKSTDYLSRNYKKGLREIL
;
A
#
# COMPACT_ATOMS: atom_id res chain seq x y z
N TYR A 1 -27.27 21.99 -8.68
CA TYR A 1 -26.65 21.57 -8.27
C TYR A 1 -26.64 20.81 -8.15
N GLU A 2 -27.04 20.79 -8.19
CA GLU A 2 -26.62 20.09 -7.61
C GLU A 2 -26.01 19.26 -8.24
N LYS A 3 -26.04 19.12 -9.37
CA LYS A 3 -25.35 18.34 -9.76
C LYS A 3 -24.07 18.77 -10.03
N ARG A 4 -23.71 19.77 -10.53
CA ARG A 4 -22.47 20.26 -10.55
C ARG A 4 -21.87 20.29 -9.19
N LEU A 5 -22.62 20.36 -8.19
CA LEU A 5 -22.18 20.26 -6.82
C LEU A 5 -21.58 18.90 -6.55
N SER A 6 -22.12 17.87 -7.15
CA SER A 6 -21.63 16.52 -7.03
C SER A 6 -20.21 16.38 -7.56
N ASP A 7 -19.92 16.99 -8.70
CA ASP A 7 -18.59 16.95 -9.27
C ASP A 7 -17.57 17.62 -8.37
N THR A 8 -17.94 18.73 -7.78
CA THR A 8 -17.05 19.43 -6.87
C THR A 8 -16.71 18.59 -5.66
N ILE A 9 -17.70 17.89 -5.12
CA ILE A 9 -17.50 17.04 -3.96
C ILE A 9 -16.56 15.90 -4.31
N ASN A 10 -16.71 15.29 -5.47
CA ASN A 10 -15.84 14.20 -5.89
C ASN A 10 -14.39 14.65 -6.02
N MET A 11 -14.15 15.82 -6.55
CA MET A 11 -12.81 16.35 -6.68
C MET A 11 -12.16 16.56 -5.32
N VAL A 12 -12.91 17.05 -4.36
CA VAL A 12 -12.39 17.26 -3.01
C VAL A 12 -12.02 15.94 -2.36
N ILE A 13 -12.85 14.92 -2.53
CA ILE A 13 -12.59 13.60 -1.96
C ILE A 13 -11.31 13.01 -2.56
N GLU A 14 -11.11 13.14 -3.85
CA GLU A 14 -9.91 12.63 -4.49
C GLU A 14 -8.66 13.31 -3.95
N LYS A 15 -8.71 14.62 -3.77
CA LYS A 15 -7.58 15.35 -3.22
C LYS A 15 -7.27 14.94 -1.79
N LEU A 16 -8.30 14.71 -0.99
CA LEU A 16 -8.11 14.26 0.37
C LEU A 16 -7.46 12.88 0.42
N ASN A 17 -7.86 11.98 -0.49
CA ASN A 17 -7.28 10.64 -0.55
C ASN A 17 -5.79 10.71 -0.89
N VAL A 18 -5.41 11.58 -1.82
CA VAL A 18 -4.01 11.75 -2.20
C VAL A 18 -3.18 12.22 -1.01
N LYS A 19 -3.78 13.04 -0.13
CA LYS A 19 -3.09 13.60 1.02
C LYS A 19 -3.31 12.82 2.31
N ARG A 20 -3.88 11.63 2.21
CA ARG A 20 -4.17 10.83 3.40
C ARG A 20 -2.89 10.49 4.15
N ILE A 21 -2.96 10.62 5.46
CA ILE A 21 -1.85 10.36 6.35
C ILE A 21 -2.28 9.30 7.35
N ILE A 22 -1.39 8.35 7.64
CA ILE A 22 -1.63 7.37 8.69
C ILE A 22 -0.61 7.59 9.81
N SER A 23 -0.99 7.20 11.02
CA SER A 23 -0.13 7.31 12.19
C SER A 23 0.04 5.94 12.82
N PHE A 24 1.24 5.66 13.29
CA PHE A 24 1.53 4.40 13.95
C PHE A 24 2.75 4.56 14.85
N LYS A 25 2.93 3.61 15.77
CA LYS A 25 4.09 3.62 16.67
C LYS A 25 5.09 2.56 16.25
N SER A 26 6.35 2.93 16.24
CA SER A 26 7.45 2.03 15.95
C SER A 26 8.66 2.46 16.77
N ASN A 27 9.29 1.53 17.49
CA ASN A 27 10.47 1.82 18.30
C ASN A 27 10.24 2.96 19.30
N LYS A 28 9.06 3.01 19.93
CA LYS A 28 8.69 4.03 20.90
C LYS A 28 8.54 5.42 20.29
N GLU A 29 8.49 5.50 18.96
CA GLU A 29 8.27 6.74 18.25
C GLU A 29 6.92 6.72 17.56
N LEU A 30 6.30 7.88 17.47
CA LEU A 30 5.05 8.05 16.73
C LEU A 30 5.38 8.60 15.36
N HIS A 31 4.97 7.89 14.33
CA HIS A 31 5.24 8.28 12.96
C HIS A 31 3.97 8.68 12.24
N HIS A 32 4.07 9.71 11.41
CA HIS A 32 3.02 10.13 10.52
C HIS A 32 3.52 9.98 9.09
N LEU A 33 2.87 9.13 8.31
CA LEU A 33 3.28 8.89 6.93
C LEU A 33 2.16 9.23 5.98
N LYS A 34 2.53 9.85 4.87
CA LYS A 34 1.58 10.00 3.76
C LYS A 34 1.40 8.64 3.11
N VAL A 35 0.15 8.26 2.91
CA VAL A 35 -0.16 6.99 2.27
C VAL A 35 0.49 6.91 0.89
N ASP A 36 0.59 8.04 0.20
CA ASP A 36 1.21 8.12 -1.11
C ASP A 36 2.69 7.73 -1.12
N ASN A 37 3.36 7.81 0.02
CA ASN A 37 4.77 7.43 0.12
C ASN A 37 4.98 5.95 0.42
N ILE A 38 3.92 5.23 0.69
CA ILE A 38 4.02 3.81 1.04
C ILE A 38 4.00 2.98 -0.24
N LEU A 39 5.00 2.12 -0.40
CA LEU A 39 5.10 1.22 -1.54
C LEU A 39 4.30 -0.06 -1.29
N TYR A 40 4.53 -0.69 -0.15
CA TYR A 40 3.79 -1.89 0.21
C TYR A 40 3.89 -2.13 1.71
N VAL A 41 3.00 -2.98 2.21
CA VAL A 41 3.01 -3.42 3.60
C VAL A 41 2.92 -4.94 3.62
N LEU A 42 3.63 -5.56 4.54
CA LEU A 42 3.61 -7.01 4.64
C LEU A 42 3.77 -7.47 6.09
N ARG A 43 3.35 -8.71 6.34
CA ARG A 43 3.54 -9.32 7.63
C ARG A 43 4.91 -10.00 7.65
N ASP A 44 5.75 -9.60 8.56
CA ASP A 44 7.09 -10.18 8.69
C ASP A 44 7.04 -11.26 9.77
N ASN A 45 7.15 -12.50 9.34
CA ASN A 45 7.05 -13.63 10.27
C ASN A 45 8.24 -13.73 11.21
N SER A 46 9.40 -13.25 10.80
CA SER A 46 10.59 -13.34 11.64
C SER A 46 10.51 -12.43 12.85
N THR A 47 9.90 -11.28 12.72
CA THR A 47 9.74 -10.32 13.83
C THR A 47 8.33 -10.35 14.40
N GLU A 48 7.38 -11.00 13.72
CA GLU A 48 5.96 -11.03 14.08
C GLU A 48 5.38 -9.62 14.10
N LYS A 49 5.87 -8.75 13.22
CA LYS A 49 5.40 -7.38 13.09
C LYS A 49 4.96 -7.12 11.67
N THR A 50 4.22 -6.04 11.48
CA THR A 50 3.86 -5.57 10.14
C THR A 50 4.93 -4.60 9.69
N LYS A 51 5.45 -4.84 8.49
CA LYS A 51 6.49 -4.01 7.90
C LYS A 51 5.86 -3.07 6.90
N ILE A 52 6.12 -1.77 7.05
CA ILE A 52 5.66 -0.74 6.12
C ILE A 52 6.88 -0.24 5.37
N VAL A 53 6.86 -0.40 4.05
CA VAL A 53 7.99 0.00 3.20
C VAL A 53 7.61 1.25 2.42
N THR A 54 8.43 2.29 2.58
CA THR A 54 8.24 3.56 1.88
C THR A 54 9.36 3.78 0.88
N ASN A 55 9.34 4.94 0.23
CA ASN A 55 10.41 5.28 -0.72
C ASN A 55 11.78 5.28 -0.06
N ASP A 56 11.87 5.67 1.20
CA ASP A 56 13.14 5.91 1.87
C ASP A 56 13.42 5.00 3.05
N ASN A 57 12.39 4.47 3.68
CA ASN A 57 12.53 3.77 4.96
C ASN A 57 11.66 2.55 5.07
N GLU A 58 11.96 1.73 6.06
CA GLU A 58 11.14 0.60 6.46
C GLU A 58 10.77 0.77 7.92
N TYR A 59 9.53 0.48 8.26
CA TYR A 59 9.03 0.59 9.62
C TYR A 59 8.43 -0.72 10.07
N PHE A 60 8.75 -1.14 11.29
CA PHE A 60 8.17 -2.36 11.87
C PHE A 60 7.17 -1.94 12.94
N VAL A 61 5.93 -2.37 12.80
CA VAL A 61 4.84 -1.97 13.66
C VAL A 61 4.24 -3.17 14.35
N ARG A 62 4.02 -3.08 15.66
CA ARG A 62 3.40 -4.14 16.44
C ARG A 62 1.89 -4.06 16.30
N ASP A 63 1.41 -4.39 15.11
CA ASP A 63 -0.01 -4.39 14.83
C ASP A 63 -0.24 -5.42 13.73
N SER A 64 -1.47 -5.89 13.62
CA SER A 64 -1.77 -6.86 12.59
C SER A 64 -1.77 -6.20 11.22
N LEU A 65 -1.50 -6.99 10.19
CA LEU A 65 -1.52 -6.49 8.82
C LEU A 65 -2.89 -5.92 8.49
N LEU A 66 -3.97 -6.59 8.91
CA LEU A 66 -5.32 -6.11 8.64
C LEU A 66 -5.60 -4.77 9.30
N ASN A 67 -5.12 -4.55 10.51
CA ASN A 67 -5.31 -3.27 11.18
C ASN A 67 -4.60 -2.14 10.45
N ILE A 68 -3.40 -2.41 9.93
CA ILE A 68 -2.68 -1.41 9.16
C ILE A 68 -3.41 -1.14 7.84
N VAL A 69 -3.85 -2.20 7.16
CA VAL A 69 -4.54 -2.07 5.87
C VAL A 69 -5.83 -1.27 6.01
N LYS A 70 -6.53 -1.41 7.14
CA LYS A 70 -7.74 -0.63 7.38
C LYS A 70 -7.50 0.87 7.41
N LYS A 71 -6.28 1.29 7.68
CA LYS A 71 -5.90 2.71 7.68
C LYS A 71 -5.54 3.21 6.28
N LEU A 72 -5.35 2.30 5.35
CA LEU A 72 -4.99 2.62 3.97
C LEU A 72 -6.25 2.76 3.12
N ASP A 73 -6.08 3.07 1.85
CA ASP A 73 -7.22 3.28 0.96
C ASP A 73 -7.22 2.28 -0.19
N SER A 74 -8.09 2.49 -1.17
CA SER A 74 -8.33 1.53 -2.24
C SER A 74 -7.17 1.40 -3.24
N ARG A 75 -6.14 2.23 -3.13
CA ARG A 75 -4.98 2.09 -4.00
C ARG A 75 -4.12 0.89 -3.61
N PHE A 76 -4.38 0.27 -2.46
CA PHE A 76 -3.63 -0.90 -2.01
C PHE A 76 -4.36 -2.17 -2.38
N TYR A 77 -3.63 -3.08 -3.01
CA TYR A 77 -4.18 -4.33 -3.51
C TYR A 77 -3.40 -5.51 -2.95
N GLN A 78 -4.13 -6.54 -2.54
CA GLN A 78 -3.50 -7.73 -1.97
C GLN A 78 -2.86 -8.59 -3.05
N THR A 79 -1.56 -8.81 -2.96
CA THR A 79 -0.80 -9.63 -3.91
C THR A 79 -0.33 -10.93 -3.30
N HIS A 80 -0.45 -11.04 -2.00
CA HIS A 80 -0.05 -12.22 -1.24
C HIS A 80 -0.85 -12.19 0.03
N ARG A 81 -1.13 -13.36 0.63
CA ARG A 81 -1.90 -13.35 1.87
C ARG A 81 -1.26 -12.49 2.95
N ALA A 82 0.02 -12.24 2.85
CA ALA A 82 0.77 -11.46 3.81
C ALA A 82 1.27 -10.12 3.26
N CYS A 83 0.76 -9.68 2.11
CA CYS A 83 1.28 -8.46 1.48
C CYS A 83 0.22 -7.70 0.71
N TYR A 84 0.22 -6.37 0.87
CA TYR A 84 -0.60 -5.45 0.08
C TYR A 84 0.33 -4.42 -0.54
N VAL A 85 0.15 -4.12 -1.83
CA VAL A 85 0.99 -3.17 -2.56
C VAL A 85 0.20 -1.97 -3.01
N ASN A 86 0.89 -0.84 -3.11
CA ASN A 86 0.31 0.40 -3.62
C ASN A 86 0.34 0.37 -5.14
N LEU A 87 -0.83 0.24 -5.76
CA LEU A 87 -0.93 0.13 -7.21
C LEU A 87 -0.34 1.34 -7.93
N ASP A 88 -0.43 2.52 -7.33
CA ASP A 88 0.07 3.75 -7.94
C ASP A 88 1.59 3.80 -8.03
N LYS A 89 2.27 2.95 -7.28
CA LYS A 89 3.74 2.95 -7.22
C LYS A 89 4.37 1.81 -7.99
N ILE A 90 3.57 0.98 -8.64
CA ILE A 90 4.07 -0.14 -9.43
C ILE A 90 4.61 0.36 -10.76
N LYS A 91 5.85 -0.01 -11.07
CA LYS A 91 6.45 0.28 -12.36
C LYS A 91 6.28 -0.89 -13.31
N THR A 92 6.57 -2.09 -12.85
CA THR A 92 6.55 -3.30 -13.68
C THR A 92 6.19 -4.48 -12.82
N VAL A 93 5.42 -5.41 -13.39
CA VAL A 93 5.14 -6.69 -12.74
C VAL A 93 5.66 -7.80 -13.61
N ASP A 94 6.57 -8.60 -13.06
CA ASP A 94 7.11 -9.77 -13.74
C ASP A 94 6.34 -11.00 -13.25
N PHE A 95 5.33 -11.40 -14.01
CA PHE A 95 4.48 -12.53 -13.63
C PHE A 95 5.20 -13.87 -13.72
N LYS A 96 6.25 -13.95 -14.52
CA LYS A 96 7.02 -15.19 -14.66
C LYS A 96 7.86 -15.44 -13.42
N ASN A 97 8.49 -14.41 -12.90
CA ASN A 97 9.36 -14.50 -11.73
C ASN A 97 8.70 -14.03 -10.45
N ASN A 98 7.41 -13.75 -10.48
CA ASN A 98 6.63 -13.35 -9.31
C ASN A 98 7.23 -12.15 -8.59
N THR A 99 7.64 -11.14 -9.35
CA THR A 99 8.30 -9.97 -8.79
C THR A 99 7.57 -8.71 -9.22
N ILE A 100 7.40 -7.79 -8.28
CA ILE A 100 6.79 -6.48 -8.51
C ILE A 100 7.87 -5.43 -8.31
N TYR A 101 8.08 -4.62 -9.34
CA TYR A 101 9.05 -3.52 -9.30
C TYR A 101 8.33 -2.20 -9.12
N PHE A 102 8.85 -1.38 -8.22
CA PHE A 102 8.27 -0.08 -7.91
C PHE A 102 9.05 1.04 -8.58
N ILE A 103 8.43 2.22 -8.66
CA ILE A 103 8.98 3.35 -9.40
C ILE A 103 10.32 3.86 -8.88
N ASN A 104 10.69 3.51 -7.63
CA ASN A 104 11.96 3.91 -7.05
C ASN A 104 13.00 2.78 -7.07
N ASP A 105 12.81 1.79 -7.94
CA ASP A 105 13.70 0.64 -8.13
C ASP A 105 13.68 -0.37 -6.99
N LYS A 106 12.82 -0.19 -6.01
CA LYS A 106 12.59 -1.24 -5.01
C LYS A 106 11.70 -2.32 -5.61
N SER A 107 11.77 -3.51 -5.06
CA SER A 107 10.97 -4.63 -5.57
C SER A 107 10.56 -5.55 -4.44
N THR A 108 9.56 -6.39 -4.71
CA THR A 108 9.13 -7.42 -3.79
C THR A 108 8.72 -8.66 -4.56
N ASP A 109 8.99 -9.83 -3.98
CA ASP A 109 8.57 -11.09 -4.57
C ASP A 109 7.29 -11.64 -3.92
N TYR A 110 6.59 -10.81 -3.16
CA TYR A 110 5.34 -11.20 -2.53
C TYR A 110 4.18 -11.12 -3.52
N LEU A 111 4.24 -11.99 -4.53
CA LEU A 111 3.20 -12.12 -5.53
C LEU A 111 2.85 -13.59 -5.65
N SER A 112 1.74 -13.99 -5.03
CA SER A 112 1.37 -15.40 -5.01
C SER A 112 0.46 -15.73 -6.20
N ARG A 113 0.45 -17.01 -6.56
CA ARG A 113 -0.31 -17.50 -7.69
C ARG A 113 -1.79 -17.11 -7.59
N ASN A 114 -2.36 -17.18 -6.41
CA ASN A 114 -3.78 -16.93 -6.22
C ASN A 114 -4.18 -15.49 -6.51
N TYR A 115 -3.24 -14.58 -6.46
CA TYR A 115 -3.52 -13.15 -6.63
C TYR A 115 -3.07 -12.59 -7.97
N LYS A 116 -2.32 -13.36 -8.76
CA LYS A 116 -1.81 -12.90 -10.05
C LYS A 116 -2.89 -12.50 -11.03
N LYS A 117 -3.93 -13.32 -11.13
CA LYS A 117 -4.99 -13.07 -12.10
C LYS A 117 -5.70 -11.75 -11.80
N GLY A 118 -6.06 -11.53 -10.55
CA GLY A 118 -6.71 -10.30 -10.15
C GLY A 118 -5.85 -9.08 -10.43
N LEU A 119 -4.56 -9.17 -10.10
CA LEU A 119 -3.64 -8.07 -10.35
C LEU A 119 -3.51 -7.78 -11.85
N ARG A 120 -3.42 -8.83 -12.65
CA ARG A 120 -3.32 -8.68 -14.10
C ARG A 120 -4.55 -7.99 -14.68
N GLU A 121 -5.72 -8.27 -14.14
CA GLU A 121 -6.97 -7.71 -14.64
C GLU A 121 -7.12 -6.22 -14.31
N ILE A 122 -6.55 -5.77 -13.20
CA ILE A 122 -6.69 -4.37 -12.81
C ILE A 122 -5.55 -3.49 -13.31
N LEU A 123 -4.48 -4.08 -13.79
CA LEU A 123 -3.39 -3.34 -14.42
C LEU A 123 -3.55 -3.32 -15.93
#